data_cc911976036373877886e140ecfef35f
#
_entry.id   cc911976036373877886e140ecfef35f
#
_cell.length_a   1.000
_cell.length_b   1.000
_cell.length_c   1.000
_cell.angle_alpha   90.00
_cell.angle_beta   90.00
_cell.angle_gamma   90.00
#
_symmetry.space_group_name_H-M   'P 1'
#
loop_
_entity.id
_entity.type
_entity.pdbx_description
1 polymer ?
#
loop_
_entity_poly.entity_id
_entity_poly.type
_entity_poly.pdbx_seq_one_letter_code
_entity_poly.pdbx_strand_id
1 'polypeptide(L)'
;MGRRRIETGHRRRIIGGFYAYENNSEYKDMGEVCAGTTDSRGLLLCEPKAGDSGSIYLLAETKDGQGNIARTGTSYWVTGAGDLWFAAGNQDRIDVIPEKKVYAPGETARFQVRTPFREASALISVEAGGIIETFVQPLSRFKPTIEIPVKAEWGPNVFVSVLAVRGRVEPLKWYSLFQWGWREPMSWFKEWW
;
A
#
# COMPACT_ATOMS: atom_id res chain seq x y z
N MET A 1 -2.15 8.61 21.93
CA MET A 1 -3.51 8.34 21.43
C MET A 1 -3.43 7.88 19.97
N GLY A 2 -4.05 6.79 19.61
CA GLY A 2 -4.02 6.24 18.25
C GLY A 2 -5.37 6.42 17.54
N ARG A 3 -5.34 6.75 16.26
CA ARG A 3 -6.52 6.77 15.39
C ARG A 3 -6.24 5.96 14.13
N ARG A 4 -7.14 5.08 13.76
CA ARG A 4 -7.10 4.36 12.51
C ARG A 4 -7.95 5.07 11.47
N ARG A 5 -7.39 5.35 10.30
CA ARG A 5 -8.14 5.77 9.14
C ARG A 5 -8.61 4.54 8.37
N ILE A 6 -9.90 4.41 8.23
CA ILE A 6 -10.53 3.40 7.40
C ILE A 6 -10.85 4.07 6.08
N GLU A 7 -10.20 3.63 5.02
CA GLU A 7 -10.47 4.11 3.68
C GLU A 7 -11.31 3.07 2.95
N THR A 8 -12.45 3.52 2.47
CA THR A 8 -13.33 2.73 1.61
C THR A 8 -13.52 3.49 0.30
N GLY A 9 -13.64 2.77 -0.78
CA GLY A 9 -13.91 3.41 -2.04
C GLY A 9 -14.39 2.42 -3.07
N HIS A 10 -15.10 2.92 -4.05
CA HIS A 10 -15.54 2.12 -5.16
C HIS A 10 -15.40 2.88 -6.47
N ARG A 11 -15.18 2.11 -7.51
CA ARG A 11 -15.12 2.62 -8.87
C ARG A 11 -16.52 2.60 -9.45
N ARG A 12 -17.04 3.76 -9.79
CA ARG A 12 -18.36 3.92 -10.41
C ARG A 12 -18.20 4.23 -11.90
N ARG A 13 -18.91 3.48 -12.73
CA ARG A 13 -19.00 3.80 -14.15
C ARG A 13 -19.97 4.95 -14.38
N ILE A 14 -19.53 5.99 -15.07
CA ILE A 14 -20.37 7.11 -15.47
C ILE A 14 -20.86 6.91 -16.91
N ILE A 15 -21.93 7.62 -17.27
CA ILE A 15 -22.45 7.69 -18.63
C ILE A 15 -21.32 8.17 -19.57
N GLY A 16 -21.13 7.47 -20.70
CA GLY A 16 -20.04 7.76 -21.65
C GLY A 16 -18.80 6.89 -21.50
N GLY A 17 -18.82 5.89 -20.60
CA GLY A 17 -17.72 4.92 -20.45
C GLY A 17 -16.58 5.39 -19.54
N PHE A 18 -16.69 6.56 -18.95
CA PHE A 18 -15.73 7.06 -17.96
C PHE A 18 -15.96 6.42 -16.59
N TYR A 19 -14.91 6.43 -15.77
CA TYR A 19 -14.97 5.94 -14.40
C TYR A 19 -14.71 7.08 -13.43
N ALA A 20 -15.49 7.16 -12.37
CA ALA A 20 -15.20 7.99 -11.21
C ALA A 20 -14.83 7.10 -10.04
N TYR A 21 -13.93 7.62 -9.20
CA TYR A 21 -13.56 7.00 -7.94
C TYR A 21 -14.24 7.78 -6.81
N GLU A 22 -15.00 7.07 -6.00
CA GLU A 22 -15.57 7.62 -4.77
C GLU A 22 -14.75 7.06 -3.62
N ASN A 23 -14.05 7.93 -2.90
CA ASN A 23 -13.22 7.56 -1.77
C ASN A 23 -13.85 8.13 -0.51
N ASN A 24 -14.17 7.28 0.45
CA ASN A 24 -14.63 7.67 1.76
C ASN A 24 -13.55 7.35 2.79
N SER A 25 -13.39 8.21 3.78
CA SER A 25 -12.48 7.97 4.89
C SER A 25 -13.19 8.22 6.21
N GLU A 26 -13.05 7.28 7.12
CA GLU A 26 -13.54 7.34 8.47
C GLU A 26 -12.39 7.15 9.45
N TYR A 27 -12.41 7.87 10.57
CA TYR A 27 -11.42 7.74 11.63
C TYR A 27 -12.02 6.99 12.81
N LYS A 28 -11.46 5.83 13.10
CA LYS A 28 -11.77 5.07 14.32
C LYS A 28 -10.73 5.40 15.39
N ASP A 29 -11.19 5.83 16.54
CA ASP A 29 -10.31 6.02 17.70
C ASP A 29 -9.89 4.66 18.26
N MET A 30 -8.61 4.49 18.46
CA MET A 30 -8.01 3.28 19.03
C MET A 30 -7.69 3.43 20.53
N GLY A 31 -7.99 4.61 21.08
CA GLY A 31 -7.69 4.91 22.49
C GLY A 31 -6.23 5.28 22.75
N GLU A 32 -5.86 5.17 24.02
CA GLU A 32 -4.49 5.40 24.46
C GLU A 32 -3.64 4.19 24.12
N VAL A 33 -2.54 4.44 23.42
CA VAL A 33 -1.64 3.40 22.93
C VAL A 33 -0.43 3.24 23.86
N CYS A 34 -0.04 4.35 24.49
CA CYS A 34 1.09 4.42 25.41
C CYS A 34 1.00 5.69 26.23
N ALA A 35 1.33 5.59 27.52
CA ALA A 35 1.52 6.74 28.41
C ALA A 35 2.72 6.49 29.32
N GLY A 36 3.38 7.56 29.71
CA GLY A 36 4.53 7.49 30.61
C GLY A 36 5.16 8.84 30.82
N THR A 37 6.23 8.85 31.60
CA THR A 37 7.04 10.03 31.86
C THR A 37 8.33 9.92 31.04
N THR A 38 8.78 11.03 30.48
CA THR A 38 10.05 11.09 29.76
C THR A 38 11.24 10.88 30.73
N ASP A 39 12.31 10.28 30.19
CA ASP A 39 13.58 10.13 30.91
C ASP A 39 14.31 11.48 31.06
N SER A 40 15.50 11.48 31.68
CA SER A 40 16.33 12.67 31.88
C SER A 40 16.78 13.35 30.56
N ARG A 41 16.66 12.66 29.42
CA ARG A 41 16.95 13.19 28.09
C ARG A 41 15.69 13.69 27.38
N GLY A 42 14.53 13.63 28.06
CA GLY A 42 13.26 14.01 27.48
C GLY A 42 12.66 12.96 26.53
N LEU A 43 13.10 11.70 26.61
CA LEU A 43 12.63 10.62 25.72
C LEU A 43 11.65 9.70 26.45
N LEU A 44 10.58 9.35 25.76
CA LEU A 44 9.66 8.26 26.12
C LEU A 44 9.63 7.28 24.95
N LEU A 45 10.12 6.07 25.16
CA LEU A 45 10.06 5.00 24.17
C LEU A 45 8.77 4.21 24.34
N CYS A 46 8.01 4.11 23.27
CA CYS A 46 6.78 3.34 23.22
C CYS A 46 6.86 2.30 22.09
N GLU A 47 6.50 1.07 22.40
CA GLU A 47 6.42 -0.04 21.45
C GLU A 47 4.97 -0.53 21.31
N PRO A 48 4.10 0.24 20.64
CA PRO A 48 2.73 -0.19 20.45
C PRO A 48 2.68 -1.43 19.57
N LYS A 49 1.86 -2.40 19.95
CA LYS A 49 1.58 -3.53 19.06
C LYS A 49 0.84 -3.02 17.84
N ALA A 50 1.29 -3.44 16.65
CA ALA A 50 0.54 -3.23 15.44
C ALA A 50 -0.83 -3.88 15.62
N GLY A 51 -1.86 -3.07 15.64
CA GLY A 51 -3.24 -3.52 15.78
C GLY A 51 -3.83 -3.88 14.42
N ASP A 52 -4.93 -3.26 14.10
CA ASP A 52 -5.63 -3.43 12.82
C ASP A 52 -4.77 -2.94 11.63
N SER A 53 -4.97 -3.53 10.46
CA SER A 53 -4.34 -3.09 9.21
C SER A 53 -4.89 -1.75 8.70
N GLY A 54 -4.09 -1.01 7.95
CA GLY A 54 -4.46 0.27 7.34
C GLY A 54 -3.58 1.45 7.76
N SER A 55 -4.02 2.67 7.49
CA SER A 55 -3.33 3.89 7.93
C SER A 55 -3.60 4.15 9.40
N ILE A 56 -2.54 4.16 10.19
CA ILE A 56 -2.59 4.45 11.62
C ILE A 56 -1.97 5.83 11.86
N TYR A 57 -2.70 6.68 12.57
CA TYR A 57 -2.24 7.99 12.98
C TYR A 57 -1.97 7.96 14.49
N LEU A 58 -0.76 8.27 14.87
CA LEU A 58 -0.37 8.44 16.27
C LEU A 58 -0.33 9.92 16.59
N LEU A 59 -1.05 10.30 17.62
CA LEU A 59 -1.03 11.63 18.20
C LEU A 59 -0.33 11.54 19.53
N ALA A 60 0.77 12.26 19.71
CA ALA A 60 1.47 12.42 20.95
C ALA A 60 1.11 13.78 21.58
N GLU A 61 0.86 13.75 22.87
CA GLU A 61 0.66 14.94 23.69
C GLU A 61 1.61 14.87 24.86
N THR A 62 2.33 15.95 25.12
CA THR A 62 3.15 16.10 26.32
C THR A 62 2.79 17.37 27.04
N LYS A 63 2.95 17.33 28.37
CA LYS A 63 2.67 18.43 29.27
C LYS A 63 3.92 18.72 30.11
N ASP A 64 4.34 19.96 30.13
CA ASP A 64 5.45 20.38 30.98
C ASP A 64 5.03 20.57 32.45
N GLY A 65 6.01 20.83 33.33
CA GLY A 65 5.76 21.09 34.75
C GLY A 65 4.97 22.39 35.03
N GLN A 66 4.79 23.25 34.04
CA GLN A 66 4.00 24.49 34.12
C GLN A 66 2.59 24.32 33.57
N GLY A 67 2.30 23.14 32.98
CA GLY A 67 0.99 22.83 32.42
C GLY A 67 0.84 23.16 30.93
N ASN A 68 1.88 23.62 30.25
CA ASN A 68 1.84 23.85 28.81
C ASN A 68 1.77 22.53 28.05
N ILE A 69 0.95 22.50 27.02
CA ILE A 69 0.71 21.28 26.23
C ILE A 69 1.35 21.44 24.85
N ALA A 70 2.21 20.50 24.48
CA ALA A 70 2.71 20.33 23.12
C ALA A 70 2.10 19.10 22.48
N ARG A 71 1.75 19.18 21.21
CA ARG A 71 1.16 18.08 20.44
C ARG A 71 1.91 17.88 19.14
N THR A 72 2.10 16.63 18.77
CA THR A 72 2.65 16.24 17.48
C THR A 72 1.97 14.97 16.99
N GLY A 73 2.11 14.67 15.71
CA GLY A 73 1.52 13.48 15.15
C GLY A 73 2.38 12.88 14.04
N THR A 74 2.28 11.58 13.89
CA THR A 74 2.88 10.84 12.78
C THR A 74 1.90 9.79 12.29
N SER A 75 2.15 9.28 11.09
CA SER A 75 1.35 8.20 10.53
C SER A 75 2.23 7.10 9.99
N TYR A 76 1.73 5.88 10.05
CA TYR A 76 2.36 4.73 9.44
C TYR A 76 1.29 3.80 8.88
N TRP A 77 1.70 2.93 7.98
CA TRP A 77 0.83 1.95 7.35
C TRP A 77 1.12 0.57 7.89
N VAL A 78 0.06 -0.16 8.27
CA VAL A 78 0.11 -1.55 8.72
C VAL A 78 -0.50 -2.43 7.65
N THR A 79 0.27 -3.41 7.14
CA THR A 79 -0.25 -4.45 6.26
C THR A 79 -1.05 -5.47 7.04
N GLY A 80 -2.08 -6.00 6.42
CA GLY A 80 -2.88 -7.09 7.00
C GLY A 80 -3.64 -7.84 5.91
N ALA A 81 -4.24 -8.96 6.30
CA ALA A 81 -5.02 -9.82 5.41
C ALA A 81 -6.41 -9.27 5.04
N GLY A 82 -6.75 -8.06 5.48
CA GLY A 82 -8.05 -7.44 5.22
C GLY A 82 -8.16 -6.74 3.87
N ASP A 83 -9.37 -6.30 3.57
CA ASP A 83 -9.64 -5.44 2.42
C ASP A 83 -9.03 -4.05 2.66
N LEU A 84 -7.82 -3.86 2.15
CA LEU A 84 -7.13 -2.60 2.22
C LEU A 84 -7.47 -1.79 0.98
N TRP A 85 -8.23 -0.72 1.19
CA TRP A 85 -8.41 0.30 0.19
C TRP A 85 -7.45 1.45 0.45
N PHE A 86 -6.80 1.94 -0.57
CA PHE A 86 -6.20 3.26 -0.52
C PHE A 86 -6.83 4.14 -1.61
N ALA A 87 -6.95 5.44 -1.31
CA ALA A 87 -7.59 6.38 -2.22
C ALA A 87 -6.93 6.33 -3.60
N ALA A 88 -7.65 5.82 -4.58
CA ALA A 88 -7.23 5.81 -5.97
C ALA A 88 -7.64 7.13 -6.63
N GLY A 89 -6.73 7.70 -7.41
CA GLY A 89 -7.00 8.87 -8.24
C GLY A 89 -6.87 8.54 -9.71
N ASN A 90 -7.22 9.50 -10.56
CA ASN A 90 -7.01 9.39 -12.01
C ASN A 90 -5.52 9.38 -12.43
N GLN A 91 -4.60 9.49 -11.46
CA GLN A 91 -3.16 9.59 -11.72
C GLN A 91 -2.46 8.23 -11.81
N ASP A 92 -3.19 7.12 -11.69
CA ASP A 92 -2.67 5.74 -11.75
C ASP A 92 -1.39 5.52 -10.91
N ARG A 93 -1.32 6.20 -9.77
CA ARG A 93 -0.16 6.19 -8.88
C ARG A 93 -0.21 4.97 -7.96
N ILE A 94 0.96 4.37 -7.75
CA ILE A 94 1.20 3.37 -6.71
C ILE A 94 2.26 3.89 -5.75
N ASP A 95 2.22 3.41 -4.51
CA ASP A 95 3.27 3.70 -3.53
C ASP A 95 4.16 2.47 -3.35
N VAL A 96 5.47 2.70 -3.36
CA VAL A 96 6.48 1.66 -3.12
C VAL A 96 7.24 2.05 -1.86
N ILE A 97 7.09 1.27 -0.81
CA ILE A 97 7.59 1.58 0.53
C ILE A 97 8.61 0.52 0.93
N PRO A 98 9.89 0.88 1.12
CA PRO A 98 10.90 -0.07 1.58
C PRO A 98 10.68 -0.42 3.07
N GLU A 99 10.94 -1.66 3.45
CA GLU A 99 10.90 -2.10 4.84
C GLU A 99 12.05 -1.50 5.67
N LYS A 100 13.22 -1.34 5.04
CA LYS A 100 14.42 -0.73 5.64
C LYS A 100 14.95 0.38 4.74
N LYS A 101 15.67 1.32 5.34
CA LYS A 101 16.35 2.39 4.60
C LYS A 101 17.65 1.94 3.91
N VAL A 102 18.28 0.90 4.46
CA VAL A 102 19.55 0.37 3.98
C VAL A 102 19.51 -1.15 4.03
N TYR A 103 20.03 -1.78 3.02
CA TYR A 103 20.19 -3.24 2.91
C TYR A 103 21.64 -3.57 2.61
N ALA A 104 22.15 -4.62 3.24
CA ALA A 104 23.48 -5.14 2.95
C ALA A 104 23.46 -6.09 1.74
N PRO A 105 24.59 -6.22 1.01
CA PRO A 105 24.72 -7.26 -0.02
C PRO A 105 24.42 -8.65 0.53
N GLY A 106 23.62 -9.43 -0.20
CA GLY A 106 23.16 -10.76 0.20
C GLY A 106 21.87 -10.76 1.01
N GLU A 107 21.39 -9.61 1.47
CA GLU A 107 20.04 -9.51 2.04
C GLU A 107 18.96 -9.52 0.94
N THR A 108 17.73 -9.81 1.36
CA THR A 108 16.55 -9.62 0.50
C THR A 108 15.88 -8.29 0.87
N ALA A 109 15.89 -7.36 -0.06
CA ALA A 109 15.16 -6.11 0.09
C ALA A 109 13.67 -6.36 -0.13
N ARG A 110 12.85 -5.94 0.85
CA ARG A 110 11.41 -6.06 0.80
C ARG A 110 10.79 -4.70 0.65
N PHE A 111 9.86 -4.59 -0.31
CA PHE A 111 9.10 -3.38 -0.56
C PHE A 111 7.62 -3.71 -0.51
N GLN A 112 6.89 -2.91 0.22
CA GLN A 112 5.44 -2.94 0.18
C GLN A 112 4.95 -2.08 -0.98
N VAL A 113 4.18 -2.69 -1.89
CA VAL A 113 3.59 -2.01 -3.04
C VAL A 113 2.11 -1.80 -2.80
N ARG A 114 1.72 -0.56 -2.58
CA ARG A 114 0.32 -0.18 -2.41
C ARG A 114 -0.28 0.11 -3.78
N THR A 115 -1.18 -0.76 -4.22
CA THR A 115 -1.83 -0.67 -5.53
C THR A 115 -3.36 -0.74 -5.39
N PRO A 116 -4.12 -0.01 -6.23
CA PRO A 116 -5.58 -0.11 -6.26
C PRO A 116 -6.08 -1.42 -6.90
N PHE A 117 -5.17 -2.26 -7.40
CA PHE A 117 -5.54 -3.49 -8.08
C PHE A 117 -5.63 -4.66 -7.07
N ARG A 118 -6.65 -5.50 -7.24
CA ARG A 118 -6.76 -6.75 -6.46
C ARG A 118 -5.65 -7.71 -6.82
N GLU A 119 -5.35 -7.80 -8.12
CA GLU A 119 -4.30 -8.63 -8.69
C GLU A 119 -3.63 -7.86 -9.82
N ALA A 120 -2.32 -7.95 -9.91
CA ALA A 120 -1.50 -7.33 -10.92
C ALA A 120 -0.21 -8.14 -11.15
N SER A 121 0.47 -7.88 -12.25
CA SER A 121 1.86 -8.26 -12.45
C SER A 121 2.72 -7.02 -12.25
N ALA A 122 3.71 -7.11 -11.38
CA ALA A 122 4.69 -6.06 -11.15
C ALA A 122 5.92 -6.32 -12.02
N LEU A 123 6.23 -5.41 -12.92
CA LEU A 123 7.56 -5.30 -13.53
C LEU A 123 8.38 -4.41 -12.63
N ILE A 124 9.47 -4.96 -12.11
CA ILE A 124 10.37 -4.31 -11.18
C ILE A 124 11.67 -4.09 -11.91
N SER A 125 12.20 -2.87 -11.89
CA SER A 125 13.53 -2.57 -12.39
C SER A 125 14.44 -2.05 -11.28
N VAL A 126 15.69 -2.49 -11.29
CA VAL A 126 16.76 -1.99 -10.45
C VAL A 126 17.68 -1.15 -11.34
N GLU A 127 17.94 0.08 -10.94
CA GLU A 127 18.55 1.09 -11.78
C GLU A 127 19.69 1.82 -11.05
N ALA A 128 20.84 1.95 -11.72
CA ALA A 128 21.95 2.82 -11.33
C ALA A 128 22.67 3.31 -12.59
N GLY A 129 22.35 4.53 -13.04
CA GLY A 129 22.86 5.05 -14.32
C GLY A 129 22.26 4.39 -15.57
N GLY A 130 21.40 3.42 -15.39
CA GLY A 130 20.68 2.63 -16.39
C GLY A 130 19.99 1.47 -15.70
N ILE A 131 19.25 0.66 -16.46
CA ILE A 131 18.61 -0.55 -15.94
C ILE A 131 19.69 -1.63 -15.75
N ILE A 132 19.89 -2.07 -14.51
CA ILE A 132 20.82 -3.14 -14.15
C ILE A 132 20.13 -4.48 -14.30
N GLU A 133 18.91 -4.61 -13.74
CA GLU A 133 18.19 -5.87 -13.70
C GLU A 133 16.68 -5.63 -13.69
N THR A 134 15.92 -6.60 -14.21
CA THR A 134 14.46 -6.55 -14.21
C THR A 134 13.88 -7.87 -13.70
N PHE A 135 12.77 -7.77 -12.97
CA PHE A 135 12.04 -8.91 -12.44
C PHE A 135 10.55 -8.76 -12.75
N VAL A 136 9.87 -9.88 -12.93
CA VAL A 136 8.40 -9.91 -12.98
C VAL A 136 7.90 -10.75 -11.82
N GLN A 137 7.06 -10.14 -10.98
CA GLN A 137 6.47 -10.82 -9.83
C GLN A 137 4.97 -10.60 -9.79
N PRO A 138 4.19 -11.63 -9.37
CA PRO A 138 2.77 -11.43 -9.11
C PRO A 138 2.58 -10.54 -7.88
N LEU A 139 1.63 -9.62 -7.98
CA LEU A 139 1.26 -8.69 -6.93
C LEU A 139 -0.23 -8.83 -6.64
N SER A 140 -0.60 -9.01 -5.40
CA SER A 140 -2.00 -9.05 -5.00
C SER A 140 -2.24 -8.26 -3.73
N ARG A 141 -3.50 -7.90 -3.46
CA ARG A 141 -3.86 -7.22 -2.21
C ARG A 141 -3.50 -8.03 -0.96
N PHE A 142 -3.50 -9.37 -1.06
CA PHE A 142 -3.17 -10.27 0.04
C PHE A 142 -1.67 -10.51 0.18
N LYS A 143 -0.91 -10.25 -0.88
CA LYS A 143 0.55 -10.32 -0.91
C LYS A 143 1.09 -9.07 -1.60
N PRO A 144 1.04 -7.91 -0.94
CA PRO A 144 1.45 -6.63 -1.52
C PRO A 144 2.96 -6.39 -1.43
N THR A 145 3.75 -7.43 -1.21
CA THR A 145 5.19 -7.32 -0.99
C THR A 145 5.95 -7.89 -2.18
N ILE A 146 6.91 -7.13 -2.68
CA ILE A 146 7.92 -7.60 -3.63
C ILE A 146 9.25 -7.82 -2.91
N GLU A 147 10.01 -8.81 -3.37
CA GLU A 147 11.29 -9.22 -2.79
C GLU A 147 12.37 -9.16 -3.86
N ILE A 148 13.49 -8.51 -3.54
CA ILE A 148 14.61 -8.29 -4.45
C ILE A 148 15.89 -8.73 -3.74
N PRO A 149 16.62 -9.73 -4.25
CA PRO A 149 17.93 -10.09 -3.69
C PRO A 149 18.94 -9.00 -3.98
N VAL A 150 19.58 -8.46 -2.93
CA VAL A 150 20.55 -7.37 -3.05
C VAL A 150 21.91 -7.94 -3.43
N LYS A 151 22.46 -7.45 -4.52
CA LYS A 151 23.77 -7.89 -5.05
C LYS A 151 24.86 -6.88 -4.74
N ALA A 152 26.07 -7.38 -4.49
CA ALA A 152 27.22 -6.56 -4.13
C ALA A 152 27.67 -5.62 -5.26
N GLU A 153 27.45 -6.03 -6.51
CA GLU A 153 27.87 -5.29 -7.71
C GLU A 153 26.99 -4.06 -8.03
N TRP A 154 25.86 -3.89 -7.34
CA TRP A 154 24.93 -2.78 -7.66
C TRP A 154 25.42 -1.41 -7.23
N GLY A 155 26.49 -1.33 -6.46
CA GLY A 155 27.04 -0.06 -5.93
C GLY A 155 26.29 0.44 -4.69
N PRO A 156 26.66 1.62 -4.20
CA PRO A 156 26.19 2.09 -2.89
C PRO A 156 24.71 2.50 -2.88
N ASN A 157 24.17 2.92 -4.03
CA ASN A 157 22.79 3.37 -4.16
C ASN A 157 22.19 2.87 -5.47
N VAL A 158 20.98 2.33 -5.38
CA VAL A 158 20.16 1.94 -6.53
C VAL A 158 18.76 2.49 -6.39
N PHE A 159 18.13 2.74 -7.53
CA PHE A 159 16.71 3.06 -7.60
C PHE A 159 15.94 1.80 -7.91
N VAL A 160 14.77 1.67 -7.31
CA VAL A 160 13.82 0.59 -7.61
C VAL A 160 12.56 1.19 -8.17
N SER A 161 12.26 0.87 -9.42
CA SER A 161 11.03 1.26 -10.08
C SER A 161 10.07 0.08 -10.18
N VAL A 162 8.78 0.33 -9.99
CA VAL A 162 7.75 -0.70 -10.05
C VAL A 162 6.63 -0.25 -10.97
N LEU A 163 6.39 -1.02 -12.02
CA LEU A 163 5.24 -0.85 -12.89
C LEU A 163 4.25 -1.98 -12.62
N ALA A 164 3.08 -1.64 -12.06
CA ALA A 164 2.01 -2.60 -11.83
C ALA A 164 1.06 -2.63 -13.03
N VAL A 165 0.97 -3.77 -13.68
CA VAL A 165 0.09 -3.99 -14.82
C VAL A 165 -1.04 -4.92 -14.42
N ARG A 166 -2.26 -4.45 -14.56
CA ARG A 166 -3.46 -5.27 -14.41
C ARG A 166 -3.72 -6.02 -15.71
N GLY A 167 -3.41 -7.32 -15.70
CA GLY A 167 -3.76 -8.20 -16.83
C GLY A 167 -5.26 -8.43 -16.91
N ARG A 168 -5.79 -8.42 -18.13
CA ARG A 168 -7.09 -9.00 -18.43
C ARG A 168 -6.91 -10.51 -18.61
N VAL A 169 -6.55 -11.22 -17.57
CA VAL A 169 -6.54 -12.68 -17.63
C VAL A 169 -7.87 -13.17 -17.09
N GLU A 170 -8.91 -13.08 -17.91
CA GLU A 170 -10.00 -14.03 -17.71
C GLU A 170 -9.52 -15.37 -18.25
N PRO A 171 -9.57 -16.47 -17.46
CA PRO A 171 -9.35 -17.78 -17.99
C PRO A 171 -10.34 -18.00 -19.12
N LEU A 172 -9.85 -18.37 -20.29
CA LEU A 172 -10.68 -18.71 -21.45
C LEU A 172 -11.68 -19.79 -21.01
N LYS A 173 -12.90 -19.37 -20.77
CA LYS A 173 -13.97 -20.30 -20.47
C LYS A 173 -14.28 -21.05 -21.76
N TRP A 174 -14.37 -22.38 -21.68
CA TRP A 174 -14.57 -23.23 -22.88
C TRP A 174 -15.73 -22.80 -23.77
N TYR A 175 -16.75 -22.13 -23.23
CA TYR A 175 -17.88 -21.56 -23.97
C TYR A 175 -17.58 -20.23 -24.67
N SER A 176 -16.41 -19.61 -24.41
CA SER A 176 -16.00 -18.41 -25.14
C SER A 176 -15.65 -18.70 -26.59
N LEU A 177 -15.38 -19.96 -26.93
CA LEU A 177 -15.15 -20.43 -28.30
C LEU A 177 -16.41 -20.35 -29.20
N PHE A 178 -17.59 -20.20 -28.60
CA PHE A 178 -18.87 -20.08 -29.31
C PHE A 178 -19.39 -18.64 -29.39
N GLN A 179 -18.60 -17.65 -28.99
CA GLN A 179 -19.02 -16.25 -29.07
C GLN A 179 -18.89 -15.71 -30.49
N TRP A 180 -19.96 -15.80 -31.23
CA TRP A 180 -20.16 -15.08 -32.47
C TRP A 180 -20.40 -13.59 -32.16
N GLY A 181 -19.34 -12.81 -31.92
CA GLY A 181 -19.39 -11.35 -31.90
C GLY A 181 -20.31 -10.64 -30.88
N TRP A 182 -20.97 -11.40 -30.00
CA TRP A 182 -21.85 -10.84 -28.97
C TRP A 182 -21.08 -10.65 -27.67
N ARG A 183 -21.06 -9.42 -27.18
CA ARG A 183 -20.55 -9.13 -25.83
C ARG A 183 -21.36 -9.98 -24.84
N GLU A 184 -20.67 -10.69 -23.95
CA GLU A 184 -21.33 -11.47 -22.89
C GLU A 184 -22.34 -10.61 -22.16
N PRO A 185 -23.64 -10.92 -22.19
CA PRO A 185 -24.65 -10.11 -21.50
C PRO A 185 -24.48 -10.11 -19.98
N MET A 186 -23.65 -11.01 -19.44
CA MET A 186 -23.36 -11.13 -18.02
C MET A 186 -22.06 -10.45 -17.58
N SER A 187 -21.21 -9.95 -18.47
CA SER A 187 -19.96 -9.29 -18.06
C SER A 187 -20.23 -7.99 -17.32
N TRP A 188 -21.27 -7.27 -17.71
CA TRP A 188 -21.67 -6.03 -17.04
C TRP A 188 -22.33 -6.28 -15.66
N PHE A 189 -22.96 -7.45 -15.43
CA PHE A 189 -23.50 -7.83 -14.12
C PHE A 189 -22.37 -8.12 -13.10
N LYS A 190 -21.25 -8.66 -13.55
CA LYS A 190 -20.09 -8.92 -12.67
C LYS A 190 -19.26 -7.67 -12.36
N GLU A 191 -19.35 -6.63 -13.18
CA GLU A 191 -18.73 -5.34 -12.89
C GLU A 191 -19.56 -4.48 -11.92
N TRP A 192 -20.80 -4.90 -11.65
CA TRP A 192 -21.76 -4.17 -10.81
C TRP A 192 -21.78 -4.64 -9.35
N TRP A 193 -21.10 -5.76 -9.05
CA TRP A 193 -20.89 -6.29 -7.69
C TRP A 193 -19.42 -6.05 -7.27
#